data_eed60b0ff6e09c5eaaf8265dffd82919
#
_entry.id   eed60b0ff6e09c5eaaf8265dffd82919
#
_cell.length_a   1.000
_cell.length_b   1.000
_cell.length_c   1.000
_cell.angle_alpha   90.00
_cell.angle_beta   90.00
_cell.angle_gamma   90.00
#
_symmetry.space_group_name_H-M   'P 1'
#
loop_
_entity.id
_entity.type
_entity.pdbx_description
1 polymer ?
#
loop_
_entity_poly.entity_id
_entity_poly.type
_entity_poly.pdbx_seq_one_letter_code
_entity_poly.pdbx_strand_id
1 'polypeptide(L)'
;MNFDFSEDQKMLKEQVSKFLSDNCSLDVARDILESDKTYSEEVWRGLVDLGLTGTAIPEEYGGLGLGALELCVVAEELGRAAAPVPFSSSVYLGTEAIVKYGTDSQKEKWLPKLAVGELISTFALPETNSEPTEKNIKTTFSNGKINGRKIPVADGSCSDIAIVVVKNTDNDHIALTIVDLTSENVKRNQISTLDPSRDHAEIIFENSDAELMDTGDEGWGAIENILNSAAVLMAFEQIGGAEASLNMAKDYALDRYAFGRQIGSYQAIKHKLADMYVKIELARSNSYYGAMMLNDGGDDLKI
;
A
#
# COMPACT_ATOMS: atom_id res chain seq x y z
N MET A 1 9.67 6.89 26.98
CA MET A 1 8.82 6.68 25.81
C MET A 1 8.20 5.30 25.94
N ASN A 2 6.87 5.21 25.85
CA ASN A 2 6.20 3.91 25.82
C ASN A 2 6.07 3.54 24.35
N PHE A 3 6.75 2.50 23.88
CA PHE A 3 6.72 2.03 22.50
C PHE A 3 5.61 0.99 22.26
N ASP A 4 4.68 0.83 23.21
CA ASP A 4 3.58 -0.13 23.08
C ASP A 4 2.34 0.59 22.52
N PHE A 5 1.58 -0.14 21.71
CA PHE A 5 0.31 0.34 21.19
C PHE A 5 -0.69 0.62 22.32
N SER A 6 -1.56 1.61 22.12
CA SER A 6 -2.66 1.91 23.01
C SER A 6 -3.66 0.74 23.07
N GLU A 7 -4.54 0.74 24.07
CA GLU A 7 -5.60 -0.28 24.16
C GLU A 7 -6.55 -0.23 22.95
N ASP A 8 -6.85 0.96 22.42
CA ASP A 8 -7.68 1.11 21.22
C ASP A 8 -6.99 0.53 19.98
N GLN A 9 -5.67 0.74 19.82
CA GLN A 9 -4.87 0.15 18.76
C GLN A 9 -4.79 -1.38 18.87
N LYS A 10 -4.70 -1.92 20.09
CA LYS A 10 -4.75 -3.37 20.35
C LYS A 10 -6.12 -3.94 19.99
N MET A 11 -7.20 -3.26 20.34
CA MET A 11 -8.56 -3.66 19.97
C MET A 11 -8.76 -3.65 18.46
N LEU A 12 -8.24 -2.63 17.76
CA LEU A 12 -8.24 -2.57 16.30
C LEU A 12 -7.48 -3.76 15.70
N LYS A 13 -6.30 -4.07 16.23
CA LYS A 13 -5.49 -5.23 15.82
C LYS A 13 -6.26 -6.53 15.95
N GLU A 14 -6.90 -6.76 17.10
CA GLU A 14 -7.68 -7.96 17.35
C GLU A 14 -8.87 -8.09 16.38
N GLN A 15 -9.55 -6.98 16.10
CA GLN A 15 -10.68 -6.96 15.17
C GLN A 15 -10.24 -7.29 13.74
N VAL A 16 -9.18 -6.65 13.25
CA VAL A 16 -8.63 -6.87 11.90
C VAL A 16 -8.09 -8.29 11.78
N SER A 17 -7.31 -8.74 12.76
CA SER A 17 -6.76 -10.09 12.82
C SER A 17 -7.84 -11.17 12.77
N LYS A 18 -8.91 -10.99 13.57
CA LYS A 18 -10.05 -11.90 13.57
C LYS A 18 -10.75 -11.94 12.21
N PHE A 19 -11.06 -10.78 11.64
CA PHE A 19 -11.69 -10.71 10.32
C PHE A 19 -10.85 -11.44 9.26
N LEU A 20 -9.55 -11.16 9.20
CA LEU A 20 -8.66 -11.76 8.21
C LEU A 20 -8.45 -13.26 8.45
N SER A 21 -8.38 -13.72 9.70
CA SER A 21 -8.27 -15.16 9.98
C SER A 21 -9.52 -15.94 9.54
N ASP A 22 -10.70 -15.32 9.64
CA ASP A 22 -11.96 -15.95 9.30
C ASP A 22 -12.26 -15.90 7.79
N ASN A 23 -11.76 -14.88 7.05
CA ASN A 23 -12.14 -14.59 5.67
C ASN A 23 -11.00 -14.57 4.65
N CYS A 24 -9.75 -14.57 5.09
CA CYS A 24 -8.57 -14.44 4.22
C CYS A 24 -7.53 -15.54 4.50
N SER A 25 -7.92 -16.80 4.26
CA SER A 25 -6.98 -17.92 4.32
C SER A 25 -5.97 -17.85 3.15
N LEU A 26 -4.86 -18.60 3.25
CA LEU A 26 -3.89 -18.70 2.16
C LEU A 26 -4.50 -19.25 0.85
N ASP A 27 -5.63 -19.94 0.91
CA ASP A 27 -6.32 -20.41 -0.28
C ASP A 27 -6.96 -19.26 -1.06
N VAL A 28 -7.37 -18.17 -0.39
CA VAL A 28 -7.84 -16.94 -1.05
C VAL A 28 -6.71 -16.32 -1.89
N ALA A 29 -5.49 -16.25 -1.34
CA ALA A 29 -4.34 -15.77 -2.10
C ALA A 29 -4.01 -16.70 -3.27
N ARG A 30 -4.10 -18.03 -3.10
CA ARG A 30 -3.91 -19.00 -4.18
C ARG A 30 -4.94 -18.87 -5.28
N ASP A 31 -6.22 -18.65 -4.94
CA ASP A 31 -7.28 -18.44 -5.92
C ASP A 31 -6.99 -17.23 -6.82
N ILE A 32 -6.42 -16.15 -6.27
CA ILE A 32 -5.98 -15.01 -7.08
C ILE A 32 -4.79 -15.39 -7.97
N LEU A 33 -3.78 -16.10 -7.42
CA LEU A 33 -2.62 -16.57 -8.17
C LEU A 33 -2.97 -17.46 -9.37
N GLU A 34 -4.04 -18.27 -9.25
CA GLU A 34 -4.43 -19.30 -10.21
C GLU A 34 -5.60 -18.86 -11.12
N SER A 35 -6.07 -17.62 -10.99
CA SER A 35 -7.21 -17.08 -11.73
C SER A 35 -6.86 -15.78 -12.47
N ASP A 36 -7.82 -15.28 -13.27
CA ASP A 36 -7.71 -13.97 -13.94
C ASP A 36 -8.19 -12.81 -13.05
N LYS A 37 -8.47 -13.07 -11.76
CA LYS A 37 -8.87 -12.03 -10.80
C LYS A 37 -7.68 -11.16 -10.45
N THR A 38 -7.93 -9.87 -10.26
CA THR A 38 -6.91 -8.89 -9.88
C THR A 38 -6.74 -8.78 -8.36
N TYR A 39 -7.81 -9.05 -7.59
CA TYR A 39 -7.82 -9.03 -6.12
C TYR A 39 -9.03 -9.79 -5.58
N SER A 40 -9.09 -10.01 -4.25
CA SER A 40 -10.25 -10.60 -3.58
C SER A 40 -11.28 -9.52 -3.23
N GLU A 41 -12.38 -9.46 -4.02
CA GLU A 41 -13.49 -8.53 -3.77
C GLU A 41 -14.16 -8.76 -2.42
N GLU A 42 -14.24 -10.01 -1.95
CA GLU A 42 -14.85 -10.37 -0.68
C GLU A 42 -14.04 -9.81 0.50
N VAL A 43 -12.72 -10.03 0.49
CA VAL A 43 -11.82 -9.50 1.52
C VAL A 43 -11.82 -7.98 1.48
N TRP A 44 -11.75 -7.38 0.28
CA TRP A 44 -11.80 -5.92 0.13
C TRP A 44 -13.07 -5.32 0.73
N ARG A 45 -14.24 -5.89 0.39
CA ARG A 45 -15.52 -5.43 0.92
C ARG A 45 -15.56 -5.51 2.45
N GLY A 46 -15.07 -6.61 3.03
CA GLY A 46 -15.02 -6.73 4.48
C GLY A 46 -14.09 -5.71 5.16
N LEU A 47 -12.97 -5.35 4.53
CA LEU A 47 -12.11 -4.25 5.02
C LEU A 47 -12.83 -2.89 4.94
N VAL A 48 -13.58 -2.66 3.87
CA VAL A 48 -14.43 -1.47 3.71
C VAL A 48 -15.53 -1.42 4.78
N ASP A 49 -16.21 -2.53 5.01
CA ASP A 49 -17.29 -2.63 6.04
C ASP A 49 -16.75 -2.37 7.45
N LEU A 50 -15.49 -2.67 7.71
CA LEU A 50 -14.77 -2.32 8.93
C LEU A 50 -14.26 -0.86 8.95
N GLY A 51 -14.46 -0.08 7.89
CA GLY A 51 -14.01 1.31 7.76
C GLY A 51 -12.51 1.47 7.50
N LEU A 52 -11.78 0.39 7.21
CA LEU A 52 -10.32 0.42 7.16
C LEU A 52 -9.76 1.21 5.98
N THR A 53 -10.50 1.33 4.89
CA THR A 53 -10.13 2.18 3.74
C THR A 53 -10.18 3.67 4.07
N GLY A 54 -11.00 4.05 5.04
CA GLY A 54 -11.15 5.42 5.55
C GLY A 54 -10.29 5.74 6.78
N THR A 55 -9.41 4.84 7.23
CA THR A 55 -8.68 4.98 8.51
C THR A 55 -8.00 6.34 8.66
N ALA A 56 -7.21 6.79 7.69
CA ALA A 56 -6.48 8.06 7.76
C ALA A 56 -7.19 9.23 7.03
N ILE A 57 -8.35 9.01 6.45
CA ILE A 57 -9.14 10.07 5.84
C ILE A 57 -9.79 10.90 6.96
N PRO A 58 -9.70 12.25 6.93
CA PRO A 58 -10.36 13.10 7.93
C PRO A 58 -11.87 12.86 8.02
N GLU A 59 -12.43 13.03 9.23
CA GLU A 59 -13.87 12.82 9.48
C GLU A 59 -14.76 13.73 8.61
N GLU A 60 -14.31 14.94 8.31
CA GLU A 60 -15.02 15.87 7.44
C GLU A 60 -15.24 15.35 6.01
N TYR A 61 -14.41 14.39 5.57
CA TYR A 61 -14.55 13.71 4.28
C TYR A 61 -15.08 12.27 4.43
N GLY A 62 -15.67 11.94 5.57
CA GLY A 62 -16.30 10.65 5.80
C GLY A 62 -15.38 9.52 6.21
N GLY A 63 -14.13 9.81 6.56
CA GLY A 63 -13.18 8.86 7.12
C GLY A 63 -13.27 8.72 8.64
N LEU A 64 -12.34 7.98 9.23
CA LEU A 64 -12.24 7.77 10.68
C LEU A 64 -11.37 8.81 11.38
N GLY A 65 -10.58 9.59 10.65
CA GLY A 65 -9.68 10.60 11.22
C GLY A 65 -8.58 10.02 12.12
N LEU A 66 -8.27 8.73 11.95
CA LEU A 66 -7.23 8.04 12.70
C LEU A 66 -5.84 8.31 12.08
N GLY A 67 -4.78 7.98 12.82
CA GLY A 67 -3.43 8.32 12.41
C GLY A 67 -2.68 7.22 11.66
N ALA A 68 -1.40 7.51 11.40
CA ALA A 68 -0.49 6.56 10.77
C ALA A 68 -0.22 5.31 11.64
N LEU A 69 -0.32 5.43 12.97
CA LEU A 69 -0.12 4.30 13.89
C LEU A 69 -1.21 3.24 13.71
N GLU A 70 -2.47 3.65 13.55
CA GLU A 70 -3.59 2.73 13.28
C GLU A 70 -3.42 2.07 11.91
N LEU A 71 -2.97 2.80 10.89
CA LEU A 71 -2.62 2.19 9.60
C LEU A 71 -1.48 1.17 9.71
N CYS A 72 -0.47 1.41 10.55
CA CYS A 72 0.61 0.44 10.80
C CYS A 72 0.06 -0.87 11.38
N VAL A 73 -0.91 -0.78 12.31
CA VAL A 73 -1.58 -1.94 12.89
C VAL A 73 -2.34 -2.74 11.83
N VAL A 74 -3.11 -2.04 10.97
CA VAL A 74 -3.84 -2.67 9.86
C VAL A 74 -2.87 -3.32 8.87
N ALA A 75 -1.80 -2.63 8.49
CA ALA A 75 -0.79 -3.12 7.57
C ALA A 75 -0.13 -4.42 8.05
N GLU A 76 0.23 -4.51 9.34
CA GLU A 76 0.82 -5.72 9.91
C GLU A 76 -0.11 -6.93 9.76
N GLU A 77 -1.41 -6.76 10.00
CA GLU A 77 -2.37 -7.87 9.89
C GLU A 77 -2.67 -8.24 8.43
N LEU A 78 -2.73 -7.26 7.51
CA LEU A 78 -2.83 -7.54 6.06
C LEU A 78 -1.65 -8.38 5.56
N GLY A 79 -0.43 -8.03 5.98
CA GLY A 79 0.76 -8.79 5.64
C GLY A 79 0.77 -10.18 6.27
N ARG A 80 0.31 -10.31 7.52
CA ARG A 80 0.18 -11.60 8.22
C ARG A 80 -0.73 -12.56 7.47
N ALA A 81 -1.82 -12.06 6.90
CA ALA A 81 -2.79 -12.83 6.13
C ALA A 81 -2.38 -13.01 4.65
N ALA A 82 -1.32 -12.33 4.19
CA ALA A 82 -0.98 -12.21 2.76
C ALA A 82 -2.19 -11.79 1.92
N ALA A 83 -2.95 -10.79 2.40
CA ALA A 83 -4.23 -10.38 1.84
C ALA A 83 -4.08 -9.85 0.40
N PRO A 84 -4.70 -10.51 -0.59
CA PRO A 84 -4.60 -10.10 -1.98
C PRO A 84 -5.62 -9.00 -2.31
N VAL A 85 -5.34 -7.79 -1.84
CA VAL A 85 -6.22 -6.62 -1.97
C VAL A 85 -5.41 -5.37 -2.36
N PRO A 86 -5.99 -4.38 -3.07
CA PRO A 86 -5.29 -3.18 -3.52
C PRO A 86 -5.12 -2.13 -2.40
N PHE A 87 -4.84 -2.59 -1.16
CA PHE A 87 -4.81 -1.70 0.00
C PHE A 87 -3.60 -0.77 -0.02
N SER A 88 -2.42 -1.28 -0.37
CA SER A 88 -1.19 -0.48 -0.40
C SER A 88 -1.21 0.60 -1.48
N SER A 89 -1.67 0.28 -2.69
CA SER A 89 -1.79 1.25 -3.78
C SER A 89 -2.88 2.29 -3.50
N SER A 90 -4.02 1.84 -2.96
CA SER A 90 -5.16 2.72 -2.73
C SER A 90 -5.01 3.55 -1.47
N VAL A 91 -4.70 2.94 -0.32
CA VAL A 91 -4.70 3.62 0.97
C VAL A 91 -3.35 4.25 1.29
N TYR A 92 -2.22 3.50 1.16
CA TYR A 92 -0.92 4.05 1.54
C TYR A 92 -0.38 5.08 0.56
N LEU A 93 -0.78 5.01 -0.71
CA LEU A 93 -0.25 5.87 -1.77
C LEU A 93 -1.31 6.84 -2.32
N GLY A 94 -2.34 6.32 -2.99
CA GLY A 94 -3.30 7.16 -3.71
C GLY A 94 -4.13 8.06 -2.80
N THR A 95 -4.73 7.48 -1.75
CA THR A 95 -5.51 8.24 -0.75
C THR A 95 -4.63 9.21 0.02
N GLU A 96 -3.45 8.77 0.49
CA GLU A 96 -2.50 9.62 1.20
C GLU A 96 -2.08 10.82 0.36
N ALA A 97 -1.83 10.63 -0.93
CA ALA A 97 -1.51 11.73 -1.83
C ALA A 97 -2.63 12.76 -1.91
N ILE A 98 -3.90 12.33 -1.99
CA ILE A 98 -5.05 13.25 -2.03
C ILE A 98 -5.22 13.97 -0.69
N VAL A 99 -5.07 13.27 0.43
CA VAL A 99 -5.15 13.87 1.78
C VAL A 99 -4.12 14.98 1.93
N LYS A 100 -2.86 14.73 1.51
CA LYS A 100 -1.76 15.69 1.67
C LYS A 100 -1.80 16.83 0.65
N TYR A 101 -2.02 16.51 -0.60
CA TYR A 101 -1.77 17.42 -1.73
C TYR A 101 -3.01 17.70 -2.60
N GLY A 102 -4.16 17.13 -2.28
CA GLY A 102 -5.41 17.47 -2.95
C GLY A 102 -5.87 18.88 -2.59
N THR A 103 -6.39 19.64 -3.54
CA THR A 103 -7.15 20.86 -3.26
C THR A 103 -8.44 20.52 -2.50
N ASP A 104 -9.04 21.49 -1.81
CA ASP A 104 -10.28 21.24 -1.06
C ASP A 104 -11.37 20.61 -1.93
N SER A 105 -11.53 21.10 -3.17
CA SER A 105 -12.52 20.54 -4.10
C SER A 105 -12.18 19.11 -4.53
N GLN A 106 -10.91 18.75 -4.64
CA GLN A 106 -10.48 17.38 -4.93
C GLN A 106 -10.71 16.45 -3.73
N LYS A 107 -10.40 16.93 -2.53
CA LYS A 107 -10.68 16.20 -1.29
C LYS A 107 -12.18 15.92 -1.12
N GLU A 108 -13.02 16.94 -1.27
CA GLU A 108 -14.47 16.80 -1.23
C GLU A 108 -15.03 15.85 -2.30
N LYS A 109 -14.42 15.81 -3.48
CA LYS A 109 -14.85 14.97 -4.60
C LYS A 109 -14.47 13.51 -4.43
N TRP A 110 -13.22 13.22 -4.00
CA TRP A 110 -12.62 11.90 -4.10
C TRP A 110 -12.55 11.15 -2.77
N LEU A 111 -12.22 11.85 -1.65
CA LEU A 111 -12.02 11.17 -0.37
C LEU A 111 -13.26 10.45 0.17
N PRO A 112 -14.50 11.00 0.09
CA PRO A 112 -15.67 10.28 0.58
C PRO A 112 -15.89 8.94 -0.12
N LYS A 113 -15.61 8.86 -1.41
CA LYS A 113 -15.76 7.63 -2.20
C LYS A 113 -14.67 6.61 -1.90
N LEU A 114 -13.45 7.08 -1.67
CA LEU A 114 -12.34 6.23 -1.24
C LEU A 114 -12.55 5.70 0.19
N ALA A 115 -13.09 6.52 1.09
CA ALA A 115 -13.38 6.14 2.47
C ALA A 115 -14.34 4.96 2.57
N VAL A 116 -15.36 4.92 1.70
CA VAL A 116 -16.37 3.84 1.66
C VAL A 116 -16.05 2.77 0.62
N GLY A 117 -14.85 2.78 0.04
CA GLY A 117 -14.40 1.79 -0.94
C GLY A 117 -15.21 1.75 -2.24
N GLU A 118 -15.97 2.81 -2.56
CA GLU A 118 -16.67 2.96 -3.84
C GLU A 118 -15.67 3.08 -5.00
N LEU A 119 -14.50 3.68 -4.72
CA LEU A 119 -13.40 3.81 -5.67
C LEU A 119 -12.12 3.21 -5.10
N ILE A 120 -11.31 2.65 -5.98
CA ILE A 120 -9.94 2.21 -5.72
C ILE A 120 -8.99 3.19 -6.42
N SER A 121 -7.97 3.67 -5.71
CA SER A 121 -6.95 4.53 -6.29
C SER A 121 -5.62 3.80 -6.46
N THR A 122 -4.76 4.31 -7.34
CA THR A 122 -3.38 3.87 -7.47
C THR A 122 -2.42 5.04 -7.64
N PHE A 123 -1.12 4.74 -7.56
CA PHE A 123 -0.03 5.72 -7.72
C PHE A 123 0.86 5.34 -8.90
N ALA A 124 0.81 6.14 -9.95
CA ALA A 124 1.47 5.88 -11.21
C ALA A 124 2.74 6.72 -11.35
N LEU A 125 3.88 6.18 -10.89
CA LEU A 125 5.19 6.83 -10.94
C LEU A 125 6.10 6.26 -12.04
N PRO A 126 6.42 4.94 -12.10
CA PRO A 126 7.41 4.41 -13.01
C PRO A 126 6.98 4.52 -14.49
N GLU A 127 7.96 4.71 -15.37
CA GLU A 127 7.77 4.73 -16.83
C GLU A 127 8.64 3.70 -17.56
N THR A 128 9.59 3.12 -16.84
CA THR A 128 10.54 2.11 -17.32
C THR A 128 10.93 1.19 -16.17
N ASN A 129 11.74 0.17 -16.46
CA ASN A 129 12.32 -0.69 -15.43
C ASN A 129 13.49 -0.04 -14.65
N SER A 130 13.85 1.21 -14.96
CA SER A 130 14.85 1.95 -14.21
C SER A 130 14.23 2.59 -12.98
N GLU A 131 15.07 2.87 -11.99
CA GLU A 131 14.65 3.64 -10.82
C GLU A 131 14.07 5.00 -11.25
N PRO A 132 12.86 5.36 -10.78
CA PRO A 132 12.26 6.64 -11.10
C PRO A 132 13.05 7.77 -10.46
N THR A 133 13.33 8.80 -11.25
CA THR A 133 13.96 10.04 -10.78
C THR A 133 13.27 11.23 -11.44
N GLU A 134 13.36 12.38 -10.82
CA GLU A 134 12.82 13.63 -11.39
C GLU A 134 13.15 13.82 -12.87
N LYS A 135 14.42 13.49 -13.26
CA LYS A 135 14.92 13.65 -14.64
C LYS A 135 14.37 12.63 -15.63
N ASN A 136 13.83 11.51 -15.14
CA ASN A 136 13.39 10.40 -15.99
C ASN A 136 11.89 10.47 -16.32
N ILE A 137 11.15 11.40 -15.70
CA ILE A 137 9.70 11.56 -15.95
C ILE A 137 9.51 12.20 -17.33
N LYS A 138 8.79 11.47 -18.21
CA LYS A 138 8.48 11.87 -19.59
C LYS A 138 6.99 12.11 -19.83
N THR A 139 6.12 11.55 -18.98
CA THR A 139 4.68 11.84 -19.02
C THR A 139 4.47 13.32 -18.75
N THR A 140 3.78 13.99 -19.64
CA THR A 140 3.62 15.45 -19.61
C THR A 140 2.20 15.86 -19.24
N PHE A 141 2.09 17.00 -18.55
CA PHE A 141 0.83 17.68 -18.27
C PHE A 141 0.87 19.10 -18.85
N SER A 142 -0.21 19.51 -19.50
CA SER A 142 -0.46 20.87 -19.95
C SER A 142 -1.95 21.11 -20.15
N ASN A 143 -2.44 22.28 -19.78
CA ASN A 143 -3.82 22.71 -20.00
C ASN A 143 -4.89 21.67 -19.56
N GLY A 144 -4.71 21.03 -18.42
CA GLY A 144 -5.65 20.03 -17.88
C GLY A 144 -5.61 18.66 -18.59
N LYS A 145 -4.59 18.40 -19.39
CA LYS A 145 -4.42 17.15 -20.15
C LYS A 145 -3.08 16.51 -19.88
N ILE A 146 -3.07 15.16 -19.87
CA ILE A 146 -1.84 14.38 -19.78
C ILE A 146 -1.61 13.54 -21.03
N ASN A 147 -0.34 13.37 -21.37
CA ASN A 147 0.13 12.49 -22.42
C ASN A 147 1.35 11.72 -21.94
N GLY A 148 1.34 10.41 -22.13
CA GLY A 148 2.46 9.57 -21.74
C GLY A 148 2.06 8.17 -21.35
N ARG A 149 2.96 7.50 -20.61
CA ARG A 149 2.83 6.09 -20.27
C ARG A 149 3.45 5.83 -18.90
N LYS A 150 2.76 5.04 -18.08
CA LYS A 150 3.25 4.56 -16.79
C LYS A 150 3.29 3.04 -16.77
N ILE A 151 4.42 2.48 -16.29
CA ILE A 151 4.65 1.03 -16.19
C ILE A 151 5.85 0.72 -15.27
N PRO A 152 5.76 -0.27 -14.36
CA PRO A 152 4.52 -0.94 -13.91
C PRO A 152 3.73 -0.04 -12.95
N VAL A 153 2.40 -0.15 -12.98
CA VAL A 153 1.51 0.50 -12.02
C VAL A 153 0.82 -0.58 -11.20
N ALA A 154 1.09 -0.61 -9.91
CA ALA A 154 0.47 -1.58 -8.99
C ALA A 154 -1.05 -1.36 -8.93
N ASP A 155 -1.81 -2.45 -8.99
CA ASP A 155 -3.28 -2.46 -8.99
C ASP A 155 -3.92 -1.56 -10.09
N GLY A 156 -3.16 -1.27 -11.14
CA GLY A 156 -3.58 -0.36 -12.20
C GLY A 156 -4.73 -0.88 -13.07
N SER A 157 -4.93 -2.20 -13.15
CA SER A 157 -6.03 -2.78 -13.91
C SER A 157 -7.38 -2.66 -13.18
N CYS A 158 -7.36 -2.71 -11.83
CA CYS A 158 -8.57 -2.67 -11.01
C CYS A 158 -8.89 -1.29 -10.41
N SER A 159 -7.98 -0.32 -10.50
CA SER A 159 -8.19 1.02 -9.95
C SER A 159 -9.11 1.87 -10.82
N ASP A 160 -9.87 2.75 -10.18
CA ASP A 160 -10.79 3.70 -10.83
C ASP A 160 -10.11 5.03 -11.10
N ILE A 161 -9.22 5.47 -10.22
CA ILE A 161 -8.44 6.70 -10.36
C ILE A 161 -6.95 6.44 -10.14
N ALA A 162 -6.11 7.26 -10.77
CA ALA A 162 -4.68 7.25 -10.53
C ALA A 162 -4.15 8.62 -10.11
N ILE A 163 -3.24 8.62 -9.14
CA ILE A 163 -2.35 9.74 -8.90
C ILE A 163 -1.16 9.57 -9.82
N VAL A 164 -0.99 10.45 -10.79
CA VAL A 164 0.02 10.33 -11.83
C VAL A 164 1.10 11.38 -11.64
N VAL A 165 2.34 10.94 -11.57
CA VAL A 165 3.51 11.83 -11.54
C VAL A 165 3.79 12.29 -12.97
N VAL A 166 3.84 13.59 -13.18
CA VAL A 166 3.98 14.21 -14.49
C VAL A 166 5.03 15.32 -14.49
N LYS A 167 5.52 15.64 -15.68
CA LYS A 167 6.24 16.87 -15.92
C LYS A 167 5.25 17.92 -16.42
N ASN A 168 5.01 18.95 -15.63
CA ASN A 168 4.18 20.08 -16.03
C ASN A 168 4.98 20.96 -17.01
N THR A 169 4.54 20.99 -18.27
CA THR A 169 5.27 21.73 -19.31
C THR A 169 5.04 23.23 -19.28
N ASP A 170 4.09 23.71 -18.47
CA ASP A 170 3.81 25.13 -18.34
C ASP A 170 4.86 25.85 -17.47
N ASN A 171 5.48 25.12 -16.53
CA ASN A 171 6.51 25.65 -15.61
C ASN A 171 7.78 24.78 -15.52
N ASP A 172 7.86 23.69 -16.27
CA ASP A 172 8.99 22.73 -16.32
C ASP A 172 9.26 21.99 -14.98
N HIS A 173 8.27 21.92 -14.05
CA HIS A 173 8.37 21.23 -12.77
C HIS A 173 7.67 19.89 -12.77
N ILE A 174 8.08 18.99 -11.86
CA ILE A 174 7.36 17.77 -11.56
C ILE A 174 6.12 18.10 -10.73
N ALA A 175 5.02 17.44 -11.05
CA ALA A 175 3.73 17.64 -10.40
C ALA A 175 2.97 16.33 -10.23
N LEU A 176 1.94 16.35 -9.39
CA LEU A 176 0.96 15.29 -9.22
C LEU A 176 -0.36 15.68 -9.88
N THR A 177 -0.99 14.70 -10.52
CA THR A 177 -2.32 14.89 -11.11
C THR A 177 -3.24 13.73 -10.73
N ILE A 178 -4.54 13.98 -10.61
CA ILE A 178 -5.57 12.96 -10.47
C ILE A 178 -6.17 12.70 -11.84
N VAL A 179 -6.26 11.42 -12.23
CA VAL A 179 -6.80 10.99 -13.51
C VAL A 179 -7.86 9.92 -13.27
N ASP A 180 -9.03 10.11 -13.89
CA ASP A 180 -10.06 9.09 -13.97
C ASP A 180 -9.64 8.04 -15.01
N LEU A 181 -9.38 6.82 -14.54
CA LEU A 181 -8.94 5.70 -15.37
C LEU A 181 -10.07 5.05 -16.19
N THR A 182 -11.31 5.43 -15.95
CA THR A 182 -12.48 4.92 -16.68
C THR A 182 -12.72 5.71 -17.98
N SER A 183 -11.99 6.82 -18.19
CA SER A 183 -12.15 7.68 -19.35
C SER A 183 -11.68 7.03 -20.66
N GLU A 184 -12.33 7.35 -21.78
CA GLU A 184 -12.04 6.76 -23.11
C GLU A 184 -10.61 7.00 -23.62
N ASN A 185 -9.93 8.05 -23.13
CA ASN A 185 -8.57 8.43 -23.51
C ASN A 185 -7.48 7.77 -22.63
N VAL A 186 -7.87 6.81 -21.78
CA VAL A 186 -6.96 6.03 -20.96
C VAL A 186 -7.02 4.57 -21.40
N LYS A 187 -5.86 4.00 -21.75
CA LYS A 187 -5.75 2.58 -22.07
C LYS A 187 -5.01 1.87 -20.96
N ARG A 188 -5.51 0.73 -20.54
CA ARG A 188 -4.92 -0.12 -19.50
C ARG A 188 -4.63 -1.49 -20.05
N ASN A 189 -3.39 -1.94 -19.92
CA ASN A 189 -2.96 -3.27 -20.32
C ASN A 189 -2.42 -3.98 -19.09
N GLN A 190 -3.08 -5.03 -18.64
CA GLN A 190 -2.56 -5.86 -17.56
C GLN A 190 -1.20 -6.45 -17.96
N ILE A 191 -0.26 -6.49 -17.05
CA ILE A 191 1.08 -7.04 -17.26
C ILE A 191 1.36 -8.19 -16.30
N SER A 192 1.99 -9.25 -16.80
CA SER A 192 2.43 -10.36 -15.97
C SER A 192 3.68 -9.96 -15.19
N THR A 193 3.66 -10.21 -13.89
CA THR A 193 4.78 -10.01 -12.98
C THR A 193 5.23 -11.34 -12.38
N LEU A 194 6.34 -11.32 -11.64
CA LEU A 194 6.84 -12.52 -10.94
C LEU A 194 5.88 -12.95 -9.81
N ASP A 195 5.22 -11.99 -9.17
CA ASP A 195 4.19 -12.22 -8.15
C ASP A 195 2.81 -11.87 -8.72
N PRO A 196 2.02 -12.84 -9.20
CA PRO A 196 0.70 -12.60 -9.73
C PRO A 196 -0.39 -12.41 -8.66
N SER A 197 -0.05 -12.48 -7.36
CA SER A 197 -1.00 -12.15 -6.28
C SER A 197 -1.34 -10.66 -6.20
N ARG A 198 -0.54 -9.83 -6.87
CA ARG A 198 -0.76 -8.38 -7.01
C ARG A 198 -0.88 -8.01 -8.47
N ASP A 199 -1.97 -7.35 -8.81
CA ASP A 199 -2.19 -6.83 -10.17
C ASP A 199 -1.20 -5.73 -10.51
N HIS A 200 -0.80 -5.69 -11.78
CA HIS A 200 -0.01 -4.59 -12.33
C HIS A 200 -0.48 -4.28 -13.75
N ALA A 201 -0.43 -3.01 -14.10
CA ALA A 201 -0.79 -2.56 -15.44
C ALA A 201 0.25 -1.61 -16.05
N GLU A 202 0.24 -1.58 -17.37
CA GLU A 202 0.69 -0.44 -18.15
C GLU A 202 -0.51 0.49 -18.36
N ILE A 203 -0.35 1.78 -18.08
CA ILE A 203 -1.38 2.79 -18.30
C ILE A 203 -0.86 3.80 -19.32
N ILE A 204 -1.60 4.00 -20.39
CA ILE A 204 -1.29 4.92 -21.50
C ILE A 204 -2.32 6.04 -21.50
N PHE A 205 -1.84 7.26 -21.50
CA PHE A 205 -2.64 8.49 -21.52
C PHE A 205 -2.51 9.16 -22.88
N GLU A 206 -3.64 9.34 -23.58
CA GLU A 206 -3.70 9.96 -24.90
C GLU A 206 -4.59 11.23 -24.85
N ASN A 207 -3.99 12.35 -24.44
CA ASN A 207 -4.70 13.61 -24.22
C ASN A 207 -5.84 13.45 -23.19
N SER A 208 -5.57 12.69 -22.14
CA SER A 208 -6.52 12.35 -21.08
C SER A 208 -6.73 13.53 -20.14
N ASP A 209 -7.96 13.71 -19.65
CA ASP A 209 -8.27 14.73 -18.67
C ASP A 209 -7.55 14.45 -17.33
N ALA A 210 -7.00 15.50 -16.74
CA ALA A 210 -6.27 15.38 -15.47
C ALA A 210 -6.47 16.63 -14.62
N GLU A 211 -6.61 16.42 -13.33
CA GLU A 211 -6.72 17.47 -12.32
C GLU A 211 -5.37 17.69 -11.66
N LEU A 212 -4.78 18.89 -11.81
CA LEU A 212 -3.51 19.22 -11.15
C LEU A 212 -3.72 19.30 -9.63
N MET A 213 -2.86 18.66 -8.85
CA MET A 213 -2.85 18.72 -7.39
C MET A 213 -1.97 19.87 -6.91
N ASP A 214 -2.19 20.34 -5.68
CA ASP A 214 -1.44 21.44 -5.09
C ASP A 214 -0.26 20.91 -4.26
N THR A 215 0.88 20.72 -4.92
CA THR A 215 2.14 20.36 -4.24
C THR A 215 2.96 21.58 -3.81
N GLY A 216 2.46 22.79 -4.01
CA GLY A 216 3.23 24.03 -3.79
C GLY A 216 4.56 24.01 -4.54
N ASP A 217 5.63 24.35 -3.85
CA ASP A 217 6.99 24.35 -4.37
C ASP A 217 7.74 23.00 -4.13
N GLU A 218 7.08 21.99 -3.54
CA GLU A 218 7.75 20.73 -3.16
C GLU A 218 8.17 19.89 -4.37
N GLY A 219 7.39 19.92 -5.47
CA GLY A 219 7.73 19.18 -6.68
C GLY A 219 8.04 17.69 -6.42
N TRP A 220 9.27 17.25 -6.68
CA TRP A 220 9.71 15.88 -6.41
C TRP A 220 9.67 15.52 -4.91
N GLY A 221 9.88 16.48 -4.00
CA GLY A 221 9.80 16.27 -2.56
C GLY A 221 8.42 15.75 -2.11
N ALA A 222 7.32 16.20 -2.73
CA ALA A 222 5.99 15.68 -2.44
C ALA A 222 5.88 14.17 -2.73
N ILE A 223 6.51 13.71 -3.82
CA ILE A 223 6.55 12.30 -4.19
C ILE A 223 7.36 11.51 -3.16
N GLU A 224 8.54 12.00 -2.77
CA GLU A 224 9.38 11.37 -1.74
C GLU A 224 8.63 11.28 -0.40
N ASN A 225 7.89 12.30 0.00
CA ASN A 225 7.09 12.28 1.22
C ASN A 225 6.00 11.21 1.20
N ILE A 226 5.30 11.03 0.07
CA ILE A 226 4.29 9.96 -0.09
C ILE A 226 4.97 8.59 -0.02
N LEU A 227 6.07 8.40 -0.76
CA LEU A 227 6.78 7.12 -0.81
C LEU A 227 7.38 6.74 0.54
N ASN A 228 7.95 7.69 1.27
CA ASN A 228 8.52 7.46 2.60
C ASN A 228 7.42 7.04 3.61
N SER A 229 6.26 7.71 3.59
CA SER A 229 5.11 7.31 4.39
C SER A 229 4.66 5.89 4.06
N ALA A 230 4.48 5.58 2.78
CA ALA A 230 4.08 4.26 2.32
C ALA A 230 5.13 3.19 2.65
N ALA A 231 6.43 3.51 2.62
CA ALA A 231 7.50 2.57 2.96
C ALA A 231 7.43 2.10 4.42
N VAL A 232 7.08 2.99 5.35
CA VAL A 232 6.86 2.61 6.76
C VAL A 232 5.69 1.64 6.88
N LEU A 233 4.55 1.93 6.23
CA LEU A 233 3.38 1.06 6.26
C LEU A 233 3.68 -0.31 5.62
N MET A 234 4.39 -0.31 4.49
CA MET A 234 4.84 -1.54 3.83
C MET A 234 5.82 -2.34 4.69
N ALA A 235 6.66 -1.71 5.50
CA ALA A 235 7.53 -2.41 6.43
C ALA A 235 6.73 -3.17 7.49
N PHE A 236 5.62 -2.63 8.01
CA PHE A 236 4.71 -3.35 8.90
C PHE A 236 4.02 -4.52 8.19
N GLU A 237 3.57 -4.35 6.96
CA GLU A 237 3.01 -5.44 6.15
C GLU A 237 4.04 -6.59 5.98
N GLN A 238 5.30 -6.26 5.68
CA GLN A 238 6.38 -7.24 5.59
C GLN A 238 6.67 -7.95 6.92
N ILE A 239 6.62 -7.24 8.06
CA ILE A 239 6.80 -7.82 9.39
C ILE A 239 5.68 -8.83 9.69
N GLY A 240 4.43 -8.49 9.41
CA GLY A 240 3.30 -9.39 9.57
C GLY A 240 3.48 -10.70 8.79
N GLY A 241 3.86 -10.61 7.51
CA GLY A 241 4.15 -11.76 6.66
C GLY A 241 5.36 -12.58 7.13
N ALA A 242 6.42 -11.92 7.59
CA ALA A 242 7.61 -12.59 8.13
C ALA A 242 7.30 -13.37 9.42
N GLU A 243 6.51 -12.78 10.32
CA GLU A 243 6.09 -13.45 11.56
C GLU A 243 5.17 -14.64 11.28
N ALA A 244 4.21 -14.50 10.35
CA ALA A 244 3.38 -15.62 9.92
C ALA A 244 4.22 -16.77 9.36
N SER A 245 5.20 -16.46 8.51
CA SER A 245 6.13 -17.44 7.93
C SER A 245 6.97 -18.14 9.01
N LEU A 246 7.46 -17.39 10.02
CA LEU A 246 8.19 -17.96 11.15
C LEU A 246 7.31 -18.92 11.97
N ASN A 247 6.06 -18.51 12.26
CA ASN A 247 5.13 -19.35 13.02
C ASN A 247 4.79 -20.63 12.27
N MET A 248 4.52 -20.56 10.96
CA MET A 248 4.30 -21.73 10.12
C MET A 248 5.51 -22.68 10.14
N ALA A 249 6.73 -22.14 10.01
CA ALA A 249 7.95 -22.95 10.05
C ALA A 249 8.17 -23.59 11.41
N LYS A 250 7.89 -22.87 12.51
CA LYS A 250 7.97 -23.36 13.89
C LYS A 250 6.97 -24.50 14.12
N ASP A 251 5.72 -24.31 13.74
CA ASP A 251 4.66 -25.28 13.97
C ASP A 251 4.93 -26.55 13.15
N TYR A 252 5.34 -26.41 11.88
CA TYR A 252 5.78 -27.55 11.08
C TYR A 252 6.97 -28.28 11.70
N ALA A 253 7.94 -27.57 12.27
CA ALA A 253 9.10 -28.18 12.92
C ALA A 253 8.73 -28.93 14.20
N LEU A 254 7.65 -28.54 14.88
CA LEU A 254 7.11 -29.25 16.04
C LEU A 254 6.32 -30.49 15.69
N ASP A 255 5.69 -30.52 14.50
CA ASP A 255 4.85 -31.64 14.04
C ASP A 255 5.63 -32.68 13.23
N ARG A 256 6.58 -32.25 12.40
CA ARG A 256 7.30 -33.12 11.48
C ARG A 256 8.35 -33.97 12.19
N TYR A 257 8.28 -35.27 12.02
CA TYR A 257 9.28 -36.25 12.48
C TYR A 257 10.28 -36.63 11.39
N ALA A 258 11.57 -36.67 11.75
CA ALA A 258 12.63 -37.27 10.95
C ALA A 258 13.69 -37.88 11.88
N PHE A 259 14.23 -39.04 11.51
CA PHE A 259 15.21 -39.79 12.31
C PHE A 259 14.74 -40.05 13.75
N GLY A 260 13.46 -40.42 13.93
CA GLY A 260 12.86 -40.84 15.19
C GLY A 260 12.48 -39.73 16.18
N ARG A 261 12.58 -38.45 15.79
CA ARG A 261 12.17 -37.30 16.63
C ARG A 261 11.69 -36.11 15.81
N GLN A 262 11.00 -35.19 16.45
CA GLN A 262 10.56 -33.92 15.83
C GLN A 262 11.76 -33.16 15.27
N ILE A 263 11.63 -32.58 14.04
CA ILE A 263 12.74 -31.86 13.43
C ILE A 263 13.10 -30.59 14.19
N GLY A 264 12.16 -29.97 14.89
CA GLY A 264 12.39 -28.83 15.79
C GLY A 264 13.28 -29.17 16.99
N SER A 265 13.53 -30.47 17.30
CA SER A 265 14.46 -30.87 18.35
C SER A 265 15.94 -30.75 17.95
N TYR A 266 16.25 -30.63 16.64
CA TYR A 266 17.60 -30.49 16.14
C TYR A 266 18.10 -29.06 16.31
N GLN A 267 19.33 -28.89 16.84
CA GLN A 267 19.91 -27.57 17.07
C GLN A 267 19.98 -26.72 15.81
N ALA A 268 20.34 -27.30 14.66
CA ALA A 268 20.42 -26.60 13.40
C ALA A 268 19.10 -25.93 12.98
N ILE A 269 17.96 -26.55 13.29
CA ILE A 269 16.63 -25.98 13.04
C ILE A 269 16.30 -24.93 14.07
N LYS A 270 16.54 -25.22 15.37
CA LYS A 270 16.31 -24.23 16.46
C LYS A 270 17.08 -22.93 16.23
N HIS A 271 18.35 -23.01 15.83
CA HIS A 271 19.19 -21.83 15.62
C HIS A 271 18.64 -21.00 14.44
N LYS A 272 18.21 -21.63 13.33
CA LYS A 272 17.59 -20.92 12.22
C LYS A 272 16.31 -20.18 12.63
N LEU A 273 15.44 -20.83 13.41
CA LEU A 273 14.22 -20.20 13.90
C LEU A 273 14.53 -19.04 14.86
N ALA A 274 15.53 -19.21 15.73
CA ALA A 274 15.98 -18.15 16.65
C ALA A 274 16.56 -16.96 15.87
N ASP A 275 17.38 -17.21 14.84
CA ASP A 275 17.94 -16.15 13.98
C ASP A 275 16.85 -15.40 13.23
N MET A 276 15.82 -16.10 12.71
CA MET A 276 14.65 -15.48 12.07
C MET A 276 13.89 -14.61 13.07
N TYR A 277 13.63 -15.12 14.27
CA TYR A 277 12.94 -14.36 15.32
C TYR A 277 13.69 -13.06 15.67
N VAL A 278 14.99 -13.14 15.91
CA VAL A 278 15.81 -11.95 16.23
C VAL A 278 15.75 -10.91 15.10
N LYS A 279 15.81 -11.35 13.83
CA LYS A 279 15.73 -10.43 12.70
C LYS A 279 14.36 -9.75 12.60
N ILE A 280 13.27 -10.48 12.88
CA ILE A 280 11.92 -9.90 12.88
C ILE A 280 11.78 -8.88 13.99
N GLU A 281 12.28 -9.16 15.21
CA GLU A 281 12.21 -8.22 16.33
C GLU A 281 13.04 -6.94 16.07
N LEU A 282 14.21 -7.07 15.44
CA LEU A 282 15.00 -5.91 15.03
C LEU A 282 14.30 -5.09 13.97
N ALA A 283 13.72 -5.74 12.96
CA ALA A 283 12.95 -5.06 11.92
C ALA A 283 11.72 -4.35 12.52
N ARG A 284 11.01 -5.01 13.44
CA ARG A 284 9.87 -4.45 14.17
C ARG A 284 10.27 -3.19 14.95
N SER A 285 11.39 -3.23 15.67
CA SER A 285 11.89 -2.06 16.42
C SER A 285 12.17 -0.86 15.51
N ASN A 286 12.78 -1.11 14.34
CA ASN A 286 13.05 -0.06 13.36
C ASN A 286 11.75 0.50 12.77
N SER A 287 10.77 -0.37 12.48
CA SER A 287 9.48 0.07 11.93
C SER A 287 8.66 0.86 12.93
N TYR A 288 8.71 0.54 14.23
CA TYR A 288 8.10 1.38 15.28
C TYR A 288 8.71 2.78 15.33
N TYR A 289 10.03 2.89 15.14
CA TYR A 289 10.66 4.20 15.04
C TYR A 289 10.12 4.98 13.84
N GLY A 290 10.02 4.33 12.66
CA GLY A 290 9.42 4.94 11.47
C GLY A 290 7.96 5.38 11.70
N ALA A 291 7.15 4.56 12.36
CA ALA A 291 5.76 4.89 12.69
C ALA A 291 5.64 6.11 13.62
N MET A 292 6.53 6.24 14.60
CA MET A 292 6.60 7.42 15.46
C MET A 292 6.97 8.66 14.67
N MET A 293 7.95 8.56 13.77
CA MET A 293 8.32 9.68 12.91
C MET A 293 7.18 10.12 12.00
N LEU A 294 6.39 9.19 11.46
CA LEU A 294 5.18 9.52 10.72
C LEU A 294 4.16 10.29 11.56
N ASN A 295 3.95 9.85 12.80
CA ASN A 295 2.99 10.47 13.71
C ASN A 295 3.42 11.86 14.15
N ASP A 296 4.72 12.10 14.33
CA ASP A 296 5.28 13.37 14.80
C ASP A 296 5.53 14.37 13.64
N GLY A 297 5.12 14.04 12.42
CA GLY A 297 5.29 14.88 11.21
C GLY A 297 6.73 14.98 10.74
N GLY A 298 7.54 13.94 11.01
CA GLY A 298 8.98 13.98 10.99
C GLY A 298 9.66 14.26 9.66
N ASP A 299 10.44 15.33 9.64
CA ASP A 299 11.42 15.65 8.61
C ASP A 299 12.55 14.58 8.47
N ASP A 300 12.63 13.64 9.41
CA ASP A 300 13.69 12.62 9.52
C ASP A 300 13.34 11.27 8.85
N LEU A 301 12.22 11.18 8.11
CA LEU A 301 11.85 9.97 7.36
C LEU A 301 12.68 9.72 6.08
N LYS A 302 13.71 10.52 5.83
CA LYS A 302 14.60 10.28 4.70
C LYS A 302 15.41 9.00 4.95
N ILE A 303 14.96 7.92 4.32
CA ILE A 303 15.65 6.62 4.26
C ILE A 303 16.69 6.64 3.16
#